data_04dcfe7104379e26ce78c27f6e104d95
#
_entry.id   04dcfe7104379e26ce78c27f6e104d95
#
_cell.length_a   1.000
_cell.length_b   1.000
_cell.length_c   1.000
_cell.angle_alpha   90.00
_cell.angle_beta   90.00
_cell.angle_gamma   90.00
#
_symmetry.space_group_name_H-M   'P 1'
#
loop_
_entity.id
_entity.type
_entity.pdbx_description
1 polymer ?
#
loop_
_entity_poly.entity_id
_entity_poly.type
_entity_poly.pdbx_seq_one_letter_code
_entity_poly.pdbx_strand_id
1 'polypeptide(L)'
;MPQHMDNAEQAVDRVLELTGGEVRLGLPLGLGKPNRFVNALYQRVKADPSLSLEIYTALSLGRPGTGSDLERRFLEPFADRVFADYEELDYLHAVRKDALPENIRVFEFFFQPGSLLNSTDAQRHYISVNYTHAARDINARGVNVVAQLLATRERDGRRQYSFSCNPEVTLELLPMLKAR
;
A
#
# COMPACT_ATOMS: atom_id res chain seq x y z
N MET A 1 -15.12 16.84 10.47
CA MET A 1 -16.12 15.85 10.00
C MET A 1 -15.50 15.00 8.91
N PRO A 2 -15.90 13.73 8.73
CA PRO A 2 -15.46 12.94 7.60
C PRO A 2 -15.82 13.63 6.28
N GLN A 3 -14.88 13.64 5.34
CA GLN A 3 -15.11 14.16 4.00
C GLN A 3 -15.34 12.98 3.06
N HIS A 4 -16.31 13.09 2.18
CA HIS A 4 -16.53 12.12 1.11
C HIS A 4 -15.86 12.64 -0.16
N MET A 5 -15.17 11.75 -0.87
CA MET A 5 -14.55 12.02 -2.17
C MET A 5 -15.10 11.03 -3.19
N ASP A 6 -15.35 11.49 -4.40
CA ASP A 6 -16.02 10.69 -5.43
C ASP A 6 -15.06 9.73 -6.14
N ASN A 7 -13.74 10.03 -6.09
CA ASN A 7 -12.72 9.24 -6.77
C ASN A 7 -11.35 9.33 -6.07
N ALA A 8 -10.42 8.52 -6.53
CA ALA A 8 -9.08 8.45 -5.98
C ALA A 8 -8.27 9.74 -6.17
N GLU A 9 -8.46 10.45 -7.29
CA GLU A 9 -7.72 11.68 -7.58
C GLU A 9 -8.05 12.79 -6.59
N GLN A 10 -9.34 12.98 -6.27
CA GLN A 10 -9.76 13.94 -5.25
C GLN A 10 -9.17 13.60 -3.87
N ALA A 11 -9.08 12.31 -3.55
CA ALA A 11 -8.46 11.87 -2.31
C ALA A 11 -6.95 12.15 -2.30
N VAL A 12 -6.27 11.96 -3.41
CA VAL A 12 -4.84 12.29 -3.59
C VAL A 12 -4.63 13.80 -3.43
N ASP A 13 -5.40 14.64 -4.13
CA ASP A 13 -5.30 16.09 -4.02
C ASP A 13 -5.45 16.56 -2.56
N ARG A 14 -6.44 16.00 -1.85
CA ARG A 14 -6.65 16.33 -0.45
C ARG A 14 -5.53 15.87 0.46
N VAL A 15 -4.97 14.70 0.23
CA VAL A 15 -3.82 14.19 0.99
C VAL A 15 -2.61 15.08 0.78
N LEU A 16 -2.28 15.44 -0.45
CA LEU A 16 -1.15 16.31 -0.77
C LEU A 16 -1.31 17.70 -0.15
N GLU A 17 -2.51 18.27 -0.19
CA GLU A 17 -2.81 19.55 0.49
C GLU A 17 -2.56 19.47 2.00
N LEU A 18 -3.06 18.41 2.66
CA LEU A 18 -2.93 18.24 4.11
C LEU A 18 -1.51 17.95 4.58
N THR A 19 -0.69 17.33 3.73
CA THR A 19 0.68 16.93 4.07
C THR A 19 1.74 17.91 3.55
N GLY A 20 1.33 18.94 2.82
CA GLY A 20 2.27 19.86 2.17
C GLY A 20 3.14 19.18 1.11
N GLY A 21 2.66 18.09 0.53
CA GLY A 21 3.39 17.31 -0.50
C GLY A 21 4.36 16.26 0.04
N GLU A 22 4.53 16.15 1.36
CA GLU A 22 5.37 15.13 2.01
C GLU A 22 4.50 14.02 2.59
N VAL A 23 4.32 12.93 1.85
CA VAL A 23 3.44 11.82 2.25
C VAL A 23 4.25 10.66 2.82
N ARG A 24 3.94 10.27 4.07
CA ARG A 24 4.39 9.04 4.71
C ARG A 24 3.19 8.15 4.94
N LEU A 25 2.98 7.25 3.99
CA LEU A 25 1.79 6.43 3.86
C LEU A 25 1.93 5.09 4.56
N GLY A 26 1.12 4.83 5.57
CA GLY A 26 0.94 3.51 6.18
C GLY A 26 -0.14 2.72 5.44
N LEU A 27 0.18 1.51 5.02
CA LEU A 27 -0.72 0.59 4.32
C LEU A 27 -0.83 -0.75 5.05
N PRO A 28 -2.00 -1.40 5.03
CA PRO A 28 -2.17 -2.75 5.57
C PRO A 28 -1.44 -3.79 4.72
N LEU A 29 -1.40 -5.04 5.18
CA LEU A 29 -0.88 -6.17 4.42
C LEU A 29 -1.86 -6.58 3.30
N GLY A 30 -1.32 -7.22 2.26
CA GLY A 30 -2.08 -7.94 1.26
C GLY A 30 -3.28 -7.18 0.69
N LEU A 31 -4.46 -7.80 0.77
CA LEU A 31 -5.70 -7.33 0.14
C LEU A 31 -6.35 -6.10 0.81
N GLY A 32 -5.90 -5.69 1.98
CA GLY A 32 -6.41 -4.49 2.65
C GLY A 32 -5.98 -3.17 2.01
N LYS A 33 -5.08 -3.19 1.05
CA LYS A 33 -4.57 -1.98 0.36
C LYS A 33 -5.62 -1.41 -0.60
N PRO A 34 -5.87 -0.10 -0.57
CA PRO A 34 -6.72 0.58 -1.55
C PRO A 34 -5.92 0.88 -2.83
N ASN A 35 -5.69 -0.14 -3.66
CA ASN A 35 -4.74 -0.09 -4.77
C ASN A 35 -4.96 1.10 -5.73
N ARG A 36 -6.21 1.44 -6.06
CA ARG A 36 -6.52 2.60 -6.90
C ARG A 36 -6.00 3.91 -6.34
N PHE A 37 -6.22 4.14 -5.05
CA PHE A 37 -5.71 5.34 -4.37
C PHE A 37 -4.17 5.33 -4.33
N VAL A 38 -3.57 4.18 -4.01
CA VAL A 38 -2.11 4.03 -3.92
C VAL A 38 -1.46 4.28 -5.28
N ASN A 39 -2.02 3.73 -6.36
CA ASN A 39 -1.53 3.93 -7.72
C ASN A 39 -1.68 5.39 -8.16
N ALA A 40 -2.84 6.02 -7.92
CA ALA A 40 -3.05 7.43 -8.22
C ALA A 40 -2.03 8.34 -7.49
N LEU A 41 -1.81 8.10 -6.19
CA LEU A 41 -0.81 8.84 -5.41
C LEU A 41 0.62 8.60 -5.93
N TYR A 42 0.97 7.34 -6.21
CA TYR A 42 2.28 6.97 -6.76
C TYR A 42 2.55 7.69 -8.10
N GLN A 43 1.60 7.66 -9.02
CA GLN A 43 1.75 8.31 -10.32
C GLN A 43 1.86 9.84 -10.19
N ARG A 44 1.09 10.45 -9.29
CA ARG A 44 1.17 11.89 -9.03
C ARG A 44 2.55 12.30 -8.51
N VAL A 45 3.07 11.60 -7.50
CA VAL A 45 4.38 11.90 -6.93
C VAL A 45 5.51 11.57 -7.91
N LYS A 46 5.39 10.49 -8.70
CA LYS A 46 6.34 10.16 -9.76
C LYS A 46 6.45 11.26 -10.81
N ALA A 47 5.35 11.93 -11.13
CA ALA A 47 5.31 12.98 -12.15
C ALA A 47 5.84 14.34 -11.65
N ASP A 48 5.92 14.55 -10.33
CA ASP A 48 6.33 15.82 -9.73
C ASP A 48 7.45 15.61 -8.69
N PRO A 49 8.71 15.91 -9.04
CA PRO A 49 9.85 15.77 -8.11
C PRO A 49 9.82 16.66 -6.87
N SER A 50 8.94 17.67 -6.83
CA SER A 50 8.75 18.51 -5.62
C SER A 50 7.96 17.81 -4.51
N LEU A 51 7.27 16.72 -4.86
CA LEU A 51 6.53 15.88 -3.92
C LEU A 51 7.40 14.72 -3.45
N SER A 52 7.08 14.16 -2.28
CA SER A 52 7.75 12.98 -1.75
C SER A 52 6.76 11.95 -1.21
N LEU A 53 7.10 10.67 -1.40
CA LEU A 53 6.27 9.55 -0.94
C LEU A 53 7.14 8.47 -0.28
N GLU A 54 6.85 8.19 0.98
CA GLU A 54 7.35 7.02 1.69
C GLU A 54 6.18 6.07 1.96
N ILE A 55 6.26 4.83 1.49
CA ILE A 55 5.24 3.79 1.71
C ILE A 55 5.75 2.83 2.78
N TYR A 56 5.00 2.66 3.85
CA TYR A 56 5.26 1.73 4.94
C TYR A 56 4.22 0.62 4.91
N THR A 57 4.64 -0.61 4.58
CA THR A 57 3.71 -1.71 4.31
C THR A 57 4.35 -3.08 4.55
N ALA A 58 3.60 -4.11 4.23
CA ALA A 58 4.08 -5.48 4.12
C ALA A 58 3.26 -6.25 3.10
N LEU A 59 3.83 -7.34 2.59
CA LEU A 59 3.18 -8.27 1.67
C LEU A 59 2.44 -7.55 0.53
N SER A 60 3.19 -6.82 -0.29
CA SER A 60 2.68 -6.26 -1.53
C SER A 60 2.39 -7.39 -2.50
N LEU A 61 1.10 -7.66 -2.72
CA LEU A 61 0.66 -8.71 -3.62
C LEU A 61 0.78 -8.27 -5.08
N GLY A 62 1.20 -9.19 -5.91
CA GLY A 62 1.22 -9.03 -7.36
C GLY A 62 0.89 -10.35 -8.04
N ARG A 63 0.45 -10.28 -9.28
CA ARG A 63 0.18 -11.48 -10.09
C ARG A 63 1.45 -12.33 -10.17
N PRO A 64 1.36 -13.64 -9.97
CA PRO A 64 2.50 -14.55 -10.11
C PRO A 64 3.10 -14.46 -11.51
N GLY A 65 4.41 -14.22 -11.57
CA GLY A 65 5.17 -14.35 -12.83
C GLY A 65 5.42 -15.83 -13.14
N THR A 66 5.67 -16.13 -14.42
CA THR A 66 6.00 -17.47 -14.88
C THR A 66 7.38 -17.48 -15.51
N GLY A 67 8.25 -18.40 -15.06
CA GLY A 67 9.62 -18.54 -15.58
C GLY A 67 9.75 -19.53 -16.74
N SER A 68 8.77 -20.41 -16.91
CA SER A 68 8.79 -21.48 -17.93
C SER A 68 7.41 -21.71 -18.54
N ASP A 69 7.37 -22.37 -19.70
CA ASP A 69 6.11 -22.75 -20.34
C ASP A 69 5.28 -23.70 -19.48
N LEU A 70 5.92 -24.58 -18.72
CA LEU A 70 5.23 -25.50 -17.81
C LEU A 70 4.57 -24.75 -16.65
N GLU A 71 5.30 -23.83 -16.03
CA GLU A 71 4.74 -22.97 -14.98
C GLU A 71 3.58 -22.12 -15.51
N ARG A 72 3.72 -21.57 -16.71
CA ARG A 72 2.69 -20.76 -17.34
C ARG A 72 1.40 -21.56 -17.53
N ARG A 73 1.48 -22.77 -18.08
CA ARG A 73 0.30 -23.65 -18.27
C ARG A 73 -0.42 -23.98 -16.97
N PHE A 74 0.32 -24.09 -15.88
CA PHE A 74 -0.24 -24.40 -14.56
C PHE A 74 -0.79 -23.15 -13.84
N LEU A 75 -0.02 -22.07 -13.81
CA LEU A 75 -0.33 -20.88 -13.02
C LEU A 75 -1.29 -19.93 -13.72
N GLU A 76 -1.24 -19.81 -15.05
CA GLU A 76 -2.04 -18.83 -15.79
C GLU A 76 -3.56 -19.00 -15.59
N PRO A 77 -4.15 -20.22 -15.70
CA PRO A 77 -5.58 -20.40 -15.44
C PRO A 77 -5.99 -20.08 -14.00
N PHE A 78 -5.10 -20.31 -13.04
CA PHE A 78 -5.31 -19.95 -11.64
C PHE A 78 -5.22 -18.43 -11.45
N ALA A 79 -4.17 -17.82 -11.97
CA ALA A 79 -3.94 -16.39 -11.86
C ALA A 79 -5.05 -15.59 -12.55
N ASP A 80 -5.52 -16.00 -13.72
CA ASP A 80 -6.64 -15.38 -14.43
C ASP A 80 -7.93 -15.38 -13.61
N ARG A 81 -8.18 -16.43 -12.86
CA ARG A 81 -9.36 -16.52 -11.99
C ARG A 81 -9.20 -15.71 -10.70
N VAL A 82 -8.03 -15.76 -10.06
CA VAL A 82 -7.81 -15.17 -8.72
C VAL A 82 -7.50 -13.68 -8.82
N PHE A 83 -6.80 -13.26 -9.87
CA PHE A 83 -6.37 -11.87 -10.08
C PHE A 83 -7.14 -11.15 -11.18
N ALA A 84 -8.30 -11.69 -11.64
CA ALA A 84 -9.08 -11.11 -12.75
C ALA A 84 -9.38 -9.62 -12.54
N ASP A 85 -9.89 -9.27 -11.36
CA ASP A 85 -10.29 -7.91 -10.99
C ASP A 85 -9.28 -7.23 -10.04
N TYR A 86 -8.10 -7.85 -9.83
CA TYR A 86 -7.08 -7.29 -8.95
C TYR A 86 -6.24 -6.27 -9.69
N GLU A 87 -6.36 -5.01 -9.32
CA GLU A 87 -5.49 -3.95 -9.81
C GLU A 87 -4.11 -4.06 -9.14
N GLU A 88 -3.08 -4.32 -9.92
CA GLU A 88 -1.72 -4.45 -9.39
C GLU A 88 -1.19 -3.10 -8.88
N LEU A 89 -0.21 -3.19 -7.98
CA LEU A 89 0.44 -2.02 -7.39
C LEU A 89 1.58 -1.53 -8.29
N ASP A 90 1.48 -0.33 -8.81
CA ASP A 90 2.48 0.26 -9.72
C ASP A 90 3.87 0.36 -9.07
N TYR A 91 3.93 0.72 -7.78
CA TYR A 91 5.19 0.78 -7.06
C TYR A 91 5.89 -0.59 -6.97
N LEU A 92 5.12 -1.68 -6.88
CA LEU A 92 5.69 -3.04 -6.79
C LEU A 92 6.42 -3.41 -8.07
N HIS A 93 5.90 -3.02 -9.23
CA HIS A 93 6.60 -3.20 -10.50
C HIS A 93 7.93 -2.44 -10.53
N ALA A 94 7.96 -1.21 -10.01
CA ALA A 94 9.18 -0.41 -9.91
C ALA A 94 10.19 -1.02 -8.93
N VAL A 95 9.73 -1.47 -7.75
CA VAL A 95 10.58 -2.15 -6.76
C VAL A 95 11.22 -3.42 -7.35
N ARG A 96 10.44 -4.25 -8.06
CA ARG A 96 10.96 -5.48 -8.69
C ARG A 96 12.03 -5.21 -9.76
N LYS A 97 11.99 -4.05 -10.40
CA LYS A 97 12.93 -3.62 -11.44
C LYS A 97 14.08 -2.75 -10.91
N ASP A 98 14.11 -2.50 -9.60
CA ASP A 98 15.05 -1.55 -8.97
C ASP A 98 15.03 -0.15 -9.63
N ALA A 99 13.81 0.34 -9.91
CA ALA A 99 13.54 1.52 -10.73
C ALA A 99 12.56 2.50 -10.08
N LEU A 100 12.60 2.59 -8.74
CA LEU A 100 11.85 3.61 -8.02
C LEU A 100 12.42 5.01 -8.33
N PRO A 101 11.56 6.03 -8.51
CA PRO A 101 12.00 7.42 -8.57
C PRO A 101 12.68 7.87 -7.27
N GLU A 102 13.62 8.81 -7.35
CA GLU A 102 14.39 9.29 -6.19
C GLU A 102 13.54 9.88 -5.07
N ASN A 103 12.38 10.45 -5.40
CA ASN A 103 11.43 11.03 -4.46
C ASN A 103 10.43 10.01 -3.88
N ILE A 104 10.57 8.71 -4.19
CA ILE A 104 9.71 7.63 -3.70
C ILE A 104 10.54 6.55 -3.01
N ARG A 105 10.13 6.13 -1.82
CA ARG A 105 10.72 5.01 -1.07
C ARG A 105 9.64 4.06 -0.60
N VAL A 106 9.94 2.76 -0.62
CA VAL A 106 9.03 1.71 -0.16
C VAL A 106 9.71 0.91 0.93
N PHE A 107 9.13 0.95 2.12
CA PHE A 107 9.59 0.22 3.30
C PHE A 107 8.65 -0.93 3.58
N GLU A 108 9.15 -2.15 3.49
CA GLU A 108 8.37 -3.35 3.81
C GLU A 108 8.96 -4.09 5.02
N PHE A 109 8.10 -4.52 5.94
CA PHE A 109 8.51 -5.34 7.07
C PHE A 109 8.25 -6.84 6.86
N PHE A 110 7.60 -7.20 5.74
CA PHE A 110 7.45 -8.58 5.29
C PHE A 110 7.16 -8.62 3.79
N PHE A 111 7.88 -9.45 3.08
CA PHE A 111 7.60 -9.80 1.70
C PHE A 111 7.80 -11.30 1.47
N GLN A 112 7.24 -11.83 0.40
CA GLN A 112 7.37 -13.24 0.07
C GLN A 112 8.85 -13.63 -0.04
N PRO A 113 9.30 -14.66 0.68
CA PRO A 113 10.68 -15.11 0.63
C PRO A 113 11.18 -15.34 -0.80
N GLY A 114 12.33 -14.78 -1.14
CA GLY A 114 12.94 -14.91 -2.45
C GLY A 114 12.40 -13.98 -3.55
N SER A 115 11.29 -13.27 -3.32
CA SER A 115 10.64 -12.49 -4.39
C SER A 115 11.38 -11.22 -4.81
N LEU A 116 12.20 -10.64 -3.92
CA LEU A 116 12.88 -9.36 -4.11
C LEU A 116 14.42 -9.45 -3.95
N LEU A 117 15.00 -10.63 -4.18
CA LEU A 117 16.44 -10.85 -4.05
C LEU A 117 17.28 -9.96 -4.96
N ASN A 118 16.75 -9.59 -6.12
CA ASN A 118 17.43 -8.78 -7.11
C ASN A 118 17.13 -7.28 -6.98
N SER A 119 16.32 -6.88 -6.00
CA SER A 119 16.01 -5.47 -5.75
C SER A 119 16.89 -4.91 -4.64
N THR A 120 17.82 -4.04 -4.99
CA THR A 120 18.68 -3.33 -4.05
C THR A 120 17.87 -2.43 -3.13
N ASP A 121 16.86 -1.77 -3.67
CA ASP A 121 15.94 -0.90 -2.94
C ASP A 121 15.17 -1.68 -1.86
N ALA A 122 14.57 -2.83 -2.22
CA ALA A 122 13.83 -3.65 -1.26
C ALA A 122 14.71 -4.13 -0.11
N GLN A 123 15.97 -4.51 -0.39
CA GLN A 123 16.90 -4.96 0.63
C GLN A 123 17.36 -3.83 1.55
N ARG A 124 17.58 -2.63 1.03
CA ARG A 124 17.97 -1.45 1.83
C ARG A 124 16.85 -0.93 2.71
N HIS A 125 15.60 -1.05 2.26
CA HIS A 125 14.43 -0.50 2.91
C HIS A 125 13.59 -1.55 3.64
N TYR A 126 14.14 -2.75 3.86
CA TYR A 126 13.51 -3.76 4.70
C TYR A 126 13.50 -3.32 6.17
N ILE A 127 12.34 -3.39 6.80
CA ILE A 127 12.17 -3.08 8.22
C ILE A 127 12.16 -4.40 9.00
N SER A 128 13.23 -4.68 9.73
CA SER A 128 13.28 -5.84 10.62
C SER A 128 12.46 -5.58 11.87
N VAL A 129 11.20 -5.95 11.84
CA VAL A 129 10.27 -5.76 12.95
C VAL A 129 9.35 -6.96 13.11
N ASN A 130 8.99 -7.29 14.34
CA ASN A 130 7.94 -8.24 14.62
C ASN A 130 6.58 -7.57 14.34
N TYR A 131 5.64 -8.31 13.79
CA TYR A 131 4.31 -7.82 13.43
C TYR A 131 3.60 -7.08 14.58
N THR A 132 3.73 -7.58 15.82
CA THR A 132 3.14 -6.95 17.01
C THR A 132 3.73 -5.58 17.35
N HIS A 133 4.85 -5.20 16.75
CA HIS A 133 5.50 -3.90 16.95
C HIS A 133 5.43 -3.00 15.73
N ALA A 134 4.88 -3.48 14.62
CA ALA A 134 4.87 -2.75 13.35
C ALA A 134 4.20 -1.37 13.47
N ALA A 135 3.04 -1.28 14.13
CA ALA A 135 2.33 -0.01 14.31
C ALA A 135 3.19 1.02 15.03
N ARG A 136 3.84 0.63 16.14
CA ARG A 136 4.73 1.49 16.90
C ARG A 136 5.89 1.99 16.05
N ASP A 137 6.52 1.08 15.31
CA ASP A 137 7.74 1.39 14.56
C ASP A 137 7.45 2.28 13.35
N ILE A 138 6.37 2.04 12.60
CA ILE A 138 5.97 2.93 11.51
C ILE A 138 5.45 4.28 12.01
N ASN A 139 4.78 4.32 13.18
CA ASN A 139 4.43 5.58 13.82
C ASN A 139 5.67 6.40 14.20
N ALA A 140 6.69 5.75 14.76
CA ALA A 140 7.95 6.40 15.11
C ALA A 140 8.70 6.97 13.87
N ARG A 141 8.48 6.38 12.70
CA ARG A 141 9.01 6.87 11.41
C ARG A 141 8.22 8.04 10.83
N GLY A 142 7.18 8.50 11.52
CA GLY A 142 6.45 9.72 11.18
C GLY A 142 5.33 9.52 10.15
N VAL A 143 4.79 8.30 10.01
CA VAL A 143 3.59 8.10 9.17
C VAL A 143 2.55 9.17 9.48
N ASN A 144 2.08 9.88 8.44
CA ASN A 144 1.12 10.96 8.53
C ASN A 144 -0.20 10.68 7.80
N VAL A 145 -0.22 9.64 6.96
CA VAL A 145 -1.42 9.17 6.25
C VAL A 145 -1.56 7.66 6.44
N VAL A 146 -2.76 7.21 6.70
CA VAL A 146 -3.11 5.77 6.68
C VAL A 146 -4.23 5.56 5.68
N ALA A 147 -4.04 4.61 4.77
CA ALA A 147 -5.05 4.26 3.79
C ALA A 147 -5.42 2.76 3.89
N GLN A 148 -6.72 2.50 3.91
CA GLN A 148 -7.28 1.16 4.14
C GLN A 148 -8.50 0.94 3.25
N LEU A 149 -8.55 -0.21 2.59
CA LEU A 149 -9.75 -0.67 1.90
C LEU A 149 -10.77 -1.17 2.93
N LEU A 150 -11.99 -0.64 2.86
CA LEU A 150 -13.08 -0.98 3.77
C LEU A 150 -14.30 -1.45 2.99
N ALA A 151 -14.97 -2.49 3.49
CA ALA A 151 -16.33 -2.80 3.05
C ALA A 151 -17.31 -1.82 3.71
N THR A 152 -18.35 -1.44 2.98
CA THR A 152 -19.39 -0.54 3.49
C THR A 152 -20.77 -1.16 3.33
N ARG A 153 -21.66 -0.89 4.28
CA ARG A 153 -23.10 -1.20 4.18
C ARG A 153 -23.91 -0.09 4.80
N GLU A 154 -25.15 0.04 4.37
CA GLU A 154 -26.14 0.86 5.05
C GLU A 154 -27.05 -0.02 5.89
N ARG A 155 -27.26 0.36 7.15
CA ARG A 155 -28.19 -0.30 8.07
C ARG A 155 -28.83 0.75 8.96
N ASP A 156 -30.17 0.75 9.03
CA ASP A 156 -30.98 1.67 9.85
C ASP A 156 -30.60 3.15 9.59
N GLY A 157 -30.41 3.53 8.31
CA GLY A 157 -30.02 4.88 7.90
C GLY A 157 -28.63 5.30 8.29
N ARG A 158 -27.79 4.36 8.73
CA ARG A 158 -26.38 4.62 9.10
C ARG A 158 -25.42 3.84 8.22
N ARG A 159 -24.38 4.50 7.71
CA ARG A 159 -23.28 3.85 7.02
C ARG A 159 -22.36 3.17 8.03
N GLN A 160 -22.17 1.88 7.86
CA GLN A 160 -21.26 1.06 8.66
C GLN A 160 -20.04 0.68 7.80
N TYR A 161 -18.88 0.59 8.44
CA TYR A 161 -17.60 0.22 7.82
C TYR A 161 -17.09 -1.05 8.46
N SER A 162 -16.46 -1.90 7.66
CA SER A 162 -15.79 -3.12 8.11
C SER A 162 -14.41 -3.23 7.47
N PHE A 163 -13.42 -3.59 8.25
CA PHE A 163 -12.09 -3.96 7.74
C PHE A 163 -12.10 -5.28 6.96
N SER A 164 -13.21 -5.99 6.94
CA SER A 164 -13.38 -7.29 6.28
C SER A 164 -12.35 -8.31 6.77
N CYS A 165 -11.42 -8.69 5.92
CA CYS A 165 -10.43 -9.72 6.22
C CYS A 165 -9.15 -9.17 6.87
N ASN A 166 -8.98 -7.84 7.00
CA ASN A 166 -7.66 -7.29 7.30
C ASN A 166 -7.68 -6.04 8.18
N PRO A 167 -7.97 -6.15 9.51
CA PRO A 167 -7.99 -5.02 10.43
C PRO A 167 -6.59 -4.50 10.81
N GLU A 168 -5.66 -5.36 10.96
CA GLU A 168 -4.20 -5.20 11.18
C GLU A 168 -3.72 -3.95 11.91
N VAL A 169 -2.57 -3.49 11.46
CA VAL A 169 -1.80 -2.33 11.95
C VAL A 169 -2.64 -1.04 12.01
N THR A 170 -3.65 -0.91 11.13
CA THR A 170 -4.49 0.28 11.05
C THR A 170 -5.23 0.57 12.36
N LEU A 171 -5.76 -0.46 13.04
CA LEU A 171 -6.49 -0.27 14.30
C LEU A 171 -5.59 0.25 15.43
N GLU A 172 -4.34 -0.19 15.47
CA GLU A 172 -3.37 0.28 16.46
C GLU A 172 -2.82 1.66 16.09
N LEU A 173 -2.63 1.92 14.80
CA LEU A 173 -2.01 3.15 14.29
C LEU A 173 -2.92 4.36 14.39
N LEU A 174 -4.23 4.21 14.17
CA LEU A 174 -5.19 5.32 14.20
C LEU A 174 -5.21 6.10 15.54
N PRO A 175 -5.24 5.45 16.73
CA PRO A 175 -5.12 6.18 18.00
C PRO A 175 -3.80 6.93 18.15
N MET A 176 -2.69 6.36 17.66
CA MET A 176 -1.38 6.99 17.74
C MET A 176 -1.30 8.26 16.88
N LEU A 177 -1.91 8.24 15.70
CA LEU A 177 -1.99 9.41 14.81
C LEU A 177 -2.90 10.52 15.38
N LYS A 178 -3.98 10.16 16.06
CA LYS A 178 -4.88 11.13 16.69
C LYS A 178 -4.28 11.82 17.92
N ALA A 179 -3.26 11.23 18.52
CA ALA A 179 -2.59 11.75 19.71
C ALA A 179 -1.47 12.77 19.37
N ARG A 180 -1.19 12.99 18.10
CA ARG A 180 -0.25 14.02 17.59
C ARG A 180 -0.98 15.30 17.28
#